data_33bb5241625882e9ee1bc48f25305a87
#
_entry.id   33bb5241625882e9ee1bc48f25305a87
#
_cell.length_a   1.000
_cell.length_b   1.000
_cell.length_c   1.000
_cell.angle_alpha   90.00
_cell.angle_beta   90.00
_cell.angle_gamma   90.00
#
_symmetry.space_group_name_H-M   'P 1'
#
loop_
_entity.id
_entity.type
_entity.pdbx_description
1 polymer ?
#
loop_
_entity_poly.entity_id
_entity_poly.type
_entity_poly.pdbx_seq_one_letter_code
_entity_poly.pdbx_strand_id
1 'polypeptide(L)'
;MRLLEHPAFDSQQKRTTNELHLFAGCGGGILGGMLLGHRTVCAVEIEPYCRRVLLQRQRDRILPRFPIWDDVRTFDRRPWRGIADVVCGGFPCQDISTAGRGAGINGERSGLWAEMRRVIGEIQPAIAFVENSPMLTLRGLGVVLGELAEMGFDAEWGVLGACDAGAPHERERIWLLAYANQDHRTETILGGYRSCSGSVSKRAIEIQSRRDAGSKSWWRAEPDVRRVADGLASDMDELAALGNGQVPQVAAFAYELLSASARCSNNPKP
;
A
#
# COMPACT_ATOMS: atom_id res chain seq x y z
N MET A 1 -19.69 18.71 52.39
CA MET A 1 -20.05 18.84 50.96
C MET A 1 -18.78 18.52 50.16
N ARG A 2 -18.59 17.25 49.78
CA ARG A 2 -17.43 16.81 48.99
C ARG A 2 -17.78 16.98 47.54
N LEU A 3 -17.01 17.82 46.84
CA LEU A 3 -17.06 17.94 45.39
C LEU A 3 -16.56 16.63 44.78
N LEU A 4 -17.44 15.96 44.01
CA LEU A 4 -17.09 14.81 43.22
C LEU A 4 -16.18 15.31 42.04
N GLU A 5 -14.91 14.95 42.12
CA GLU A 5 -14.01 15.12 41.02
C GLU A 5 -14.48 14.23 39.84
N HIS A 6 -14.89 14.85 38.76
CA HIS A 6 -15.12 14.15 37.49
C HIS A 6 -13.81 13.58 37.00
N PRO A 7 -13.76 12.28 36.63
CA PRO A 7 -12.57 11.75 35.99
C PRO A 7 -12.36 12.51 34.67
N ALA A 8 -11.14 13.04 34.50
CA ALA A 8 -10.70 13.67 33.25
C ALA A 8 -10.96 12.70 32.10
N PHE A 9 -11.77 13.15 31.15
CA PHE A 9 -12.03 12.43 29.90
C PHE A 9 -10.68 12.35 29.16
N ASP A 10 -10.06 11.17 29.17
CA ASP A 10 -8.84 10.89 28.41
C ASP A 10 -9.19 10.94 26.91
N SER A 11 -9.09 12.13 26.32
CA SER A 11 -9.41 12.43 24.93
C SER A 11 -8.22 12.13 23.99
N GLN A 12 -7.52 11.04 24.20
CA GLN A 12 -6.66 10.49 23.16
C GLN A 12 -7.48 9.61 22.20
N GLN A 13 -8.44 10.22 21.52
CA GLN A 13 -9.09 9.59 20.39
C GLN A 13 -8.03 9.45 19.30
N LYS A 14 -7.46 8.23 19.15
CA LYS A 14 -6.45 7.92 18.14
C LYS A 14 -6.96 8.37 16.77
N ARG A 15 -6.37 9.44 16.21
CA ARG A 15 -6.77 9.97 14.91
C ARG A 15 -6.66 8.85 13.88
N THR A 16 -7.73 8.60 13.15
CA THR A 16 -7.74 7.61 12.07
C THR A 16 -6.91 8.14 10.91
N THR A 17 -5.97 7.34 10.42
CA THR A 17 -5.14 7.65 9.26
C THR A 17 -5.96 7.56 7.98
N ASN A 18 -6.00 8.62 7.19
CA ASN A 18 -6.75 8.70 5.93
C ASN A 18 -5.87 8.33 4.74
N GLU A 19 -6.31 7.36 3.93
CA GLU A 19 -5.60 6.89 2.74
C GLU A 19 -6.31 7.29 1.45
N LEU A 20 -5.53 7.74 0.47
CA LEU A 20 -5.93 7.91 -0.91
C LEU A 20 -5.22 6.86 -1.76
N HIS A 21 -5.98 6.03 -2.48
CA HIS A 21 -5.45 4.93 -3.28
C HIS A 21 -5.44 5.26 -4.76
N LEU A 22 -4.25 5.32 -5.37
CA LEU A 22 -4.05 5.40 -6.81
C LEU A 22 -3.87 4.00 -7.39
N PHE A 23 -4.36 3.77 -8.60
CA PHE A 23 -4.29 2.45 -9.26
C PHE A 23 -4.87 1.35 -8.36
N ALA A 24 -6.05 1.63 -7.81
CA ALA A 24 -6.63 0.87 -6.70
C ALA A 24 -6.96 -0.59 -7.04
N GLY A 25 -7.05 -0.94 -8.33
CA GLY A 25 -7.45 -2.26 -8.77
C GLY A 25 -8.79 -2.69 -8.17
N CYS A 26 -8.91 -3.94 -7.82
CA CYS A 26 -10.08 -4.45 -7.10
C CYS A 26 -10.04 -4.15 -5.58
N GLY A 27 -9.14 -3.30 -5.10
CA GLY A 27 -9.12 -2.84 -3.70
C GLY A 27 -8.30 -3.71 -2.74
N GLY A 28 -7.29 -4.45 -3.23
CA GLY A 28 -6.41 -5.22 -2.36
C GLY A 28 -5.66 -4.35 -1.35
N GLY A 29 -5.07 -3.23 -1.80
CA GLY A 29 -4.41 -2.26 -0.93
C GLY A 29 -5.38 -1.59 0.04
N ILE A 30 -6.61 -1.28 -0.41
CA ILE A 30 -7.67 -0.72 0.45
C ILE A 30 -8.00 -1.66 1.61
N LEU A 31 -8.14 -2.97 1.33
CA LEU A 31 -8.34 -3.97 2.37
C LEU A 31 -7.12 -4.07 3.31
N GLY A 32 -5.91 -3.91 2.77
CA GLY A 32 -4.68 -3.83 3.57
C GLY A 32 -4.71 -2.66 4.56
N GLY A 33 -5.08 -1.46 4.09
CA GLY A 33 -5.26 -0.29 4.96
C GLY A 33 -6.33 -0.51 6.03
N MET A 34 -7.45 -1.16 5.69
CA MET A 34 -8.47 -1.52 6.68
C MET A 34 -7.95 -2.46 7.76
N LEU A 35 -7.07 -3.42 7.43
CA LEU A 35 -6.41 -4.28 8.42
C LEU A 35 -5.53 -3.49 9.39
N LEU A 36 -5.00 -2.35 8.97
CA LEU A 36 -4.23 -1.41 9.79
C LEU A 36 -5.11 -0.45 10.60
N GLY A 37 -6.43 -0.48 10.40
CA GLY A 37 -7.37 0.48 11.00
C GLY A 37 -7.37 1.84 10.31
N HIS A 38 -6.85 1.94 9.09
CA HIS A 38 -6.89 3.15 8.26
C HIS A 38 -8.24 3.32 7.58
N ARG A 39 -8.52 4.53 7.14
CA ARG A 39 -9.72 4.90 6.42
C ARG A 39 -9.40 5.33 5.00
N THR A 40 -9.98 4.66 4.01
CA THR A 40 -9.92 5.13 2.63
C THR A 40 -10.82 6.36 2.46
N VAL A 41 -10.27 7.44 1.92
CA VAL A 41 -11.01 8.67 1.62
C VAL A 41 -11.30 8.83 0.13
N CYS A 42 -10.47 8.25 -0.75
CA CYS A 42 -10.68 8.27 -2.21
C CYS A 42 -9.92 7.11 -2.85
N ALA A 43 -10.42 6.65 -4.01
CA ALA A 43 -9.68 5.74 -4.90
C ALA A 43 -9.68 6.27 -6.33
N VAL A 44 -8.61 5.97 -7.07
CA VAL A 44 -8.47 6.26 -8.50
C VAL A 44 -8.17 4.95 -9.22
N GLU A 45 -9.01 4.58 -10.20
CA GLU A 45 -8.88 3.32 -10.94
C GLU A 45 -9.42 3.44 -12.36
N ILE A 46 -8.59 3.16 -13.36
CA ILE A 46 -8.96 3.34 -14.76
C ILE A 46 -9.76 2.17 -15.32
N GLU A 47 -9.53 0.94 -14.80
CA GLU A 47 -10.18 -0.25 -15.33
C GLU A 47 -11.66 -0.32 -14.94
N PRO A 48 -12.60 -0.33 -15.91
CA PRO A 48 -14.03 -0.35 -15.62
C PRO A 48 -14.47 -1.57 -14.80
N TYR A 49 -13.84 -2.73 -15.03
CA TYR A 49 -14.11 -3.93 -14.25
C TYR A 49 -13.76 -3.73 -12.77
N CYS A 50 -12.57 -3.26 -12.47
CA CYS A 50 -12.12 -3.00 -11.12
C CYS A 50 -13.00 -1.96 -10.41
N ARG A 51 -13.40 -0.87 -11.10
CA ARG A 51 -14.34 0.09 -10.53
C ARG A 51 -15.69 -0.53 -10.18
N ARG A 52 -16.24 -1.42 -11.04
CA ARG A 52 -17.48 -2.15 -10.72
C ARG A 52 -17.34 -3.00 -9.49
N VAL A 53 -16.20 -3.70 -9.33
CA VAL A 53 -15.90 -4.51 -8.14
C VAL A 53 -15.84 -3.64 -6.88
N LEU A 54 -15.15 -2.50 -6.93
CA LEU A 54 -15.08 -1.56 -5.80
C LEU A 54 -16.47 -1.05 -5.41
N LEU A 55 -17.29 -0.62 -6.39
CA LEU A 55 -18.64 -0.16 -6.16
C LEU A 55 -19.54 -1.26 -5.59
N GLN A 56 -19.39 -2.50 -6.06
CA GLN A 56 -20.14 -3.63 -5.52
C GLN A 56 -19.74 -3.90 -4.06
N ARG A 57 -18.46 -3.92 -3.74
CA ARG A 57 -17.98 -4.08 -2.36
C ARG A 57 -18.48 -2.98 -1.42
N GLN A 58 -18.64 -1.75 -1.92
CA GLN A 58 -19.28 -0.67 -1.14
C GLN A 58 -20.77 -0.93 -0.90
N ARG A 59 -21.50 -1.44 -1.90
CA ARG A 59 -22.93 -1.82 -1.77
C ARG A 59 -23.11 -2.96 -0.77
N ASP A 60 -22.23 -3.94 -0.81
CA ASP A 60 -22.20 -5.11 0.07
C ASP A 60 -21.68 -4.77 1.48
N ARG A 61 -21.29 -3.51 1.71
CA ARG A 61 -20.73 -3.03 2.99
C ARG A 61 -19.43 -3.72 3.41
N ILE A 62 -18.71 -4.33 2.46
CA ILE A 62 -17.35 -4.85 2.66
C ILE A 62 -16.37 -3.68 2.74
N LEU A 63 -16.56 -2.67 1.88
CA LEU A 63 -15.80 -1.42 1.91
C LEU A 63 -16.68 -0.27 2.40
N PRO A 64 -16.12 0.71 3.14
CA PRO A 64 -16.81 1.95 3.43
C PRO A 64 -17.08 2.74 2.15
N ARG A 65 -17.97 3.72 2.19
CA ARG A 65 -18.24 4.59 1.05
C ARG A 65 -17.14 5.64 0.92
N PHE A 66 -16.55 5.73 -0.25
CA PHE A 66 -15.62 6.76 -0.69
C PHE A 66 -15.81 7.01 -2.19
N PRO A 67 -15.46 8.19 -2.72
CA PRO A 67 -15.50 8.47 -4.15
C PRO A 67 -14.44 7.65 -4.89
N ILE A 68 -14.79 7.26 -6.13
CA ILE A 68 -13.89 6.56 -7.06
C ILE A 68 -13.76 7.41 -8.31
N TRP A 69 -12.54 7.85 -8.63
CA TRP A 69 -12.18 8.58 -9.83
C TRP A 69 -11.68 7.60 -10.90
N ASP A 70 -11.85 7.92 -12.17
CA ASP A 70 -11.52 6.99 -13.25
C ASP A 70 -10.08 7.13 -13.79
N ASP A 71 -9.54 8.33 -13.98
CA ASP A 71 -8.24 8.54 -14.60
C ASP A 71 -7.34 9.43 -13.74
N VAL A 72 -6.19 8.89 -13.34
CA VAL A 72 -5.20 9.60 -12.53
C VAL A 72 -4.70 10.88 -13.21
N ARG A 73 -4.66 10.93 -14.54
CA ARG A 73 -4.21 12.10 -15.32
C ARG A 73 -5.15 13.29 -15.19
N THR A 74 -6.44 13.03 -14.98
CA THR A 74 -7.49 14.06 -14.79
C THR A 74 -7.88 14.25 -13.33
N PHE A 75 -7.26 13.51 -12.42
CA PHE A 75 -7.60 13.52 -11.00
C PHE A 75 -7.34 14.89 -10.37
N ASP A 76 -8.39 15.49 -9.82
CA ASP A 76 -8.29 16.73 -9.05
C ASP A 76 -7.90 16.43 -7.59
N ARG A 77 -6.66 16.73 -7.24
CA ARG A 77 -6.04 16.50 -5.93
C ARG A 77 -6.34 17.60 -4.90
N ARG A 78 -6.77 18.80 -5.34
CA ARG A 78 -6.99 19.96 -4.46
C ARG A 78 -7.89 19.66 -3.25
N PRO A 79 -8.99 18.93 -3.39
CA PRO A 79 -9.85 18.59 -2.25
C PRO A 79 -9.19 17.68 -1.21
N TRP A 80 -8.10 16.99 -1.57
CA TRP A 80 -7.47 15.96 -0.74
C TRP A 80 -6.26 16.47 0.04
N ARG A 81 -5.76 17.66 -0.29
CA ARG A 81 -4.66 18.29 0.45
C ARG A 81 -5.07 18.57 1.89
N GLY A 82 -4.29 18.05 2.85
CA GLY A 82 -4.59 18.13 4.28
C GLY A 82 -5.66 17.15 4.78
N ILE A 83 -6.31 16.38 3.87
CA ILE A 83 -7.26 15.31 4.21
C ILE A 83 -6.56 13.96 4.13
N ALA A 84 -5.88 13.66 3.01
CA ALA A 84 -5.14 12.42 2.84
C ALA A 84 -3.81 12.48 3.61
N ASP A 85 -3.66 11.60 4.57
CA ASP A 85 -2.43 11.44 5.35
C ASP A 85 -1.44 10.55 4.61
N VAL A 86 -1.96 9.55 3.87
CA VAL A 86 -1.19 8.60 3.08
C VAL A 86 -1.70 8.57 1.64
N VAL A 87 -0.79 8.63 0.67
CA VAL A 87 -1.06 8.31 -0.74
C VAL A 87 -0.48 6.93 -1.02
N CYS A 88 -1.37 5.98 -1.34
CA CYS A 88 -1.02 4.59 -1.64
C CYS A 88 -1.15 4.32 -3.14
N GLY A 89 -0.34 3.41 -3.70
CA GLY A 89 -0.56 2.96 -5.06
C GLY A 89 0.48 1.97 -5.57
N GLY A 90 0.03 1.10 -6.47
CA GLY A 90 0.88 0.24 -7.28
C GLY A 90 0.82 0.68 -8.73
N PHE A 91 1.76 1.53 -9.17
CA PHE A 91 1.73 1.99 -10.56
C PHE A 91 2.09 0.86 -11.54
N PRO A 92 1.45 0.79 -12.73
CA PRO A 92 1.73 -0.24 -13.71
C PRO A 92 3.21 -0.29 -14.12
N CYS A 93 3.79 -1.50 -14.07
CA CYS A 93 5.21 -1.73 -14.33
C CYS A 93 5.46 -2.55 -15.62
N GLN A 94 4.56 -2.49 -16.59
CA GLN A 94 4.63 -3.34 -17.79
C GLN A 94 5.94 -3.18 -18.58
N ASP A 95 6.58 -2.02 -18.53
CA ASP A 95 7.90 -1.78 -19.14
C ASP A 95 9.08 -2.13 -18.22
N ILE A 96 8.82 -2.35 -16.94
CA ILE A 96 9.82 -2.68 -15.92
C ILE A 96 9.90 -4.19 -15.68
N SER A 97 8.78 -4.92 -15.84
CA SER A 97 8.72 -6.37 -15.60
C SER A 97 9.56 -7.17 -16.60
N THR A 98 9.91 -8.41 -16.23
CA THR A 98 10.62 -9.35 -17.12
C THR A 98 9.83 -9.68 -18.38
N ALA A 99 8.51 -9.59 -18.34
CA ALA A 99 7.60 -9.81 -19.47
C ALA A 99 7.42 -8.58 -20.36
N GLY A 100 7.90 -7.40 -19.92
CA GLY A 100 7.82 -6.15 -20.67
C GLY A 100 8.99 -5.97 -21.64
N ARG A 101 8.88 -4.96 -22.52
CA ARG A 101 9.91 -4.62 -23.53
C ARG A 101 11.21 -4.01 -22.96
N GLY A 102 11.33 -3.89 -21.64
CA GLY A 102 12.56 -3.46 -20.98
C GLY A 102 12.88 -1.96 -21.07
N ALA A 103 11.90 -1.10 -21.44
CA ALA A 103 12.11 0.35 -21.56
C ALA A 103 12.38 1.06 -20.21
N GLY A 104 12.23 0.35 -19.09
CA GLY A 104 12.45 0.90 -17.76
C GLY A 104 11.38 1.91 -17.34
N ILE A 105 11.72 2.79 -16.38
CA ILE A 105 10.79 3.77 -15.83
C ILE A 105 10.41 4.90 -16.82
N ASN A 106 11.16 5.06 -17.89
CA ASN A 106 10.92 6.07 -18.93
C ASN A 106 9.99 5.57 -20.07
N GLY A 107 9.47 4.33 -20.01
CA GLY A 107 8.50 3.82 -20.98
C GLY A 107 7.12 4.52 -20.83
N GLU A 108 6.34 4.58 -21.91
CA GLU A 108 5.02 5.25 -21.96
C GLU A 108 4.07 4.80 -20.83
N ARG A 109 4.13 3.53 -20.43
CA ARG A 109 3.27 2.95 -19.37
C ARG A 109 3.87 3.11 -17.97
N SER A 110 5.17 3.26 -17.87
CA SER A 110 5.87 3.66 -16.64
C SER A 110 5.75 5.17 -16.37
N GLY A 111 5.32 5.94 -17.36
CA GLY A 111 4.95 7.36 -17.19
C GLY A 111 3.86 7.60 -16.16
N LEU A 112 3.13 6.54 -15.74
CA LEU A 112 2.19 6.61 -14.63
C LEU A 112 2.85 6.82 -13.26
N TRP A 113 4.15 6.50 -13.12
CA TRP A 113 4.91 6.98 -11.97
C TRP A 113 4.96 8.53 -11.93
N ALA A 114 5.13 9.19 -13.07
CA ALA A 114 5.10 10.66 -13.13
C ALA A 114 3.77 11.22 -12.62
N GLU A 115 2.63 10.56 -12.91
CA GLU A 115 1.33 10.95 -12.38
C GLU A 115 1.22 10.71 -10.87
N MET A 116 1.71 9.56 -10.39
CA MET A 116 1.76 9.30 -8.95
C MET A 116 2.64 10.32 -8.22
N ARG A 117 3.83 10.60 -8.73
CA ARG A 117 4.75 11.65 -8.23
C ARG A 117 4.06 13.01 -8.20
N ARG A 118 3.35 13.38 -9.29
CA ARG A 118 2.58 14.62 -9.36
C ARG A 118 1.54 14.69 -8.24
N VAL A 119 0.76 13.63 -8.06
CA VAL A 119 -0.29 13.59 -7.02
C VAL A 119 0.33 13.70 -5.62
N ILE A 120 1.44 12.98 -5.35
CA ILE A 120 2.17 13.07 -4.08
C ILE A 120 2.66 14.50 -3.84
N GLY A 121 3.33 15.11 -4.83
CA GLY A 121 3.87 16.47 -4.70
C GLY A 121 2.81 17.55 -4.48
N GLU A 122 1.60 17.35 -5.01
CA GLU A 122 0.50 18.30 -4.90
C GLU A 122 -0.37 18.12 -3.66
N ILE A 123 -0.57 16.89 -3.19
CA ILE A 123 -1.29 16.58 -1.94
C ILE A 123 -0.40 16.84 -0.73
N GLN A 124 0.90 16.57 -0.85
CA GLN A 124 1.87 16.61 0.24
C GLN A 124 1.39 15.77 1.45
N PRO A 125 1.21 14.44 1.24
CA PRO A 125 0.84 13.55 2.33
C PRO A 125 1.99 13.42 3.34
N ALA A 126 1.70 12.94 4.54
CA ALA A 126 2.74 12.56 5.49
C ALA A 126 3.53 11.32 5.02
N ILE A 127 2.83 10.41 4.33
CA ILE A 127 3.41 9.15 3.84
C ILE A 127 2.98 8.90 2.40
N ALA A 128 3.90 8.40 1.57
CA ALA A 128 3.61 7.76 0.28
C ALA A 128 3.96 6.28 0.39
N PHE A 129 2.99 5.40 0.11
CA PHE A 129 3.17 3.95 0.18
C PHE A 129 3.01 3.33 -1.19
N VAL A 130 4.11 2.83 -1.75
CA VAL A 130 4.24 2.44 -3.15
C VAL A 130 4.52 0.94 -3.26
N GLU A 131 3.84 0.29 -4.21
CA GLU A 131 4.09 -1.10 -4.55
C GLU A 131 4.50 -1.23 -6.02
N ASN A 132 5.37 -2.18 -6.33
CA ASN A 132 5.72 -2.50 -7.72
C ASN A 132 6.33 -3.91 -7.85
N SER A 133 6.70 -4.28 -9.08
CA SER A 133 7.50 -5.47 -9.36
C SER A 133 8.89 -5.38 -8.72
N PRO A 134 9.47 -6.48 -8.21
CA PRO A 134 10.85 -6.51 -7.73
C PRO A 134 11.87 -6.02 -8.76
N MET A 135 11.54 -6.10 -10.06
CA MET A 135 12.40 -5.59 -11.14
C MET A 135 12.64 -4.08 -11.10
N LEU A 136 11.82 -3.34 -10.33
CA LEU A 136 12.04 -1.92 -10.08
C LEU A 136 13.41 -1.66 -9.43
N THR A 137 13.91 -2.59 -8.60
CA THR A 137 15.24 -2.48 -7.98
C THR A 137 16.36 -2.31 -8.98
N LEU A 138 16.22 -2.95 -10.17
CA LEU A 138 17.22 -2.91 -11.24
C LEU A 138 16.94 -1.84 -12.30
N ARG A 139 15.69 -1.39 -12.44
CA ARG A 139 15.24 -0.63 -13.60
C ARG A 139 14.55 0.69 -13.28
N GLY A 140 14.72 1.25 -12.10
CA GLY A 140 14.09 2.53 -11.83
C GLY A 140 13.98 2.94 -10.36
N LEU A 141 14.34 2.10 -9.40
CA LEU A 141 14.24 2.42 -7.97
C LEU A 141 15.03 3.70 -7.63
N GLY A 142 16.24 3.85 -8.19
CA GLY A 142 17.05 5.05 -7.94
C GLY A 142 16.38 6.34 -8.41
N VAL A 143 15.62 6.30 -9.52
CA VAL A 143 14.85 7.45 -10.00
C VAL A 143 13.69 7.74 -9.04
N VAL A 144 12.92 6.71 -8.64
CA VAL A 144 11.81 6.87 -7.70
C VAL A 144 12.28 7.47 -6.38
N LEU A 145 13.36 6.92 -5.80
CA LEU A 145 13.93 7.41 -4.54
C LEU A 145 14.48 8.84 -4.68
N GLY A 146 15.18 9.15 -5.77
CA GLY A 146 15.70 10.49 -6.02
C GLY A 146 14.60 11.54 -6.14
N GLU A 147 13.54 11.24 -6.90
CA GLU A 147 12.41 12.15 -7.07
C GLU A 147 11.58 12.33 -5.80
N LEU A 148 11.46 11.29 -4.93
CA LEU A 148 10.87 11.42 -3.61
C LEU A 148 11.74 12.28 -2.69
N ALA A 149 13.06 12.10 -2.71
CA ALA A 149 13.98 12.91 -1.93
C ALA A 149 13.95 14.41 -2.34
N GLU A 150 13.83 14.71 -3.64
CA GLU A 150 13.64 16.06 -4.15
C GLU A 150 12.35 16.72 -3.60
N MET A 151 11.32 15.93 -3.29
CA MET A 151 10.06 16.38 -2.68
C MET A 151 10.12 16.45 -1.15
N GLY A 152 11.26 16.13 -0.53
CA GLY A 152 11.45 16.18 0.92
C GLY A 152 11.00 14.93 1.67
N PHE A 153 11.00 13.76 1.01
CA PHE A 153 10.72 12.47 1.64
C PHE A 153 12.00 11.67 1.86
N ASP A 154 12.12 11.06 3.03
CA ASP A 154 12.99 9.89 3.23
C ASP A 154 12.20 8.61 2.94
N ALA A 155 12.89 7.50 2.66
CA ALA A 155 12.22 6.28 2.27
C ALA A 155 12.89 5.02 2.82
N GLU A 156 12.04 4.10 3.28
CA GLU A 156 12.40 2.70 3.56
C GLU A 156 11.77 1.81 2.49
N TRP A 157 12.47 0.76 2.10
CA TRP A 157 11.93 -0.17 1.10
C TRP A 157 12.41 -1.61 1.33
N GLY A 158 11.66 -2.56 0.77
CA GLY A 158 12.02 -3.98 0.83
C GLY A 158 11.23 -4.81 -0.16
N VAL A 159 11.72 -6.00 -0.47
CA VAL A 159 10.99 -6.99 -1.27
C VAL A 159 10.34 -7.98 -0.33
N LEU A 160 9.02 -8.08 -0.42
CA LEU A 160 8.20 -8.97 0.40
C LEU A 160 7.22 -9.71 -0.49
N GLY A 161 7.05 -10.98 -0.20
CA GLY A 161 6.14 -11.87 -0.91
C GLY A 161 4.95 -12.30 -0.06
N ALA A 162 4.03 -13.01 -0.69
CA ALA A 162 2.87 -13.55 0.01
C ALA A 162 3.27 -14.59 1.06
N CYS A 163 4.33 -15.34 0.82
CA CYS A 163 4.90 -16.30 1.78
C CYS A 163 5.39 -15.61 3.07
N ASP A 164 5.86 -14.36 3.02
CA ASP A 164 6.28 -13.61 4.20
C ASP A 164 5.10 -13.26 5.12
N ALA A 165 3.90 -13.13 4.55
CA ALA A 165 2.65 -12.99 5.28
C ALA A 165 1.98 -14.34 5.59
N GLY A 166 2.64 -15.47 5.31
CA GLY A 166 2.18 -16.83 5.60
C GLY A 166 1.34 -17.50 4.52
N ALA A 167 1.27 -16.94 3.30
CA ALA A 167 0.60 -17.56 2.18
C ALA A 167 1.42 -18.74 1.57
N PRO A 168 0.78 -19.72 0.90
CA PRO A 168 1.47 -20.86 0.29
C PRO A 168 2.12 -20.53 -1.07
N HIS A 169 2.11 -19.28 -1.52
CA HIS A 169 2.67 -18.83 -2.79
C HIS A 169 3.62 -17.63 -2.58
N GLU A 170 4.57 -17.44 -3.49
CA GLU A 170 5.61 -16.44 -3.35
C GLU A 170 5.11 -15.01 -3.64
N ARG A 171 4.70 -14.71 -4.86
CA ARG A 171 4.23 -13.39 -5.31
C ARG A 171 5.01 -12.22 -4.71
N GLU A 172 6.31 -12.18 -4.97
CA GLU A 172 7.18 -11.10 -4.49
C GLU A 172 6.83 -9.75 -5.12
N ARG A 173 6.87 -8.69 -4.28
CA ARG A 173 6.70 -7.29 -4.67
C ARG A 173 7.70 -6.42 -3.92
N ILE A 174 8.17 -5.36 -4.57
CA ILE A 174 8.85 -4.30 -3.85
C ILE A 174 7.81 -3.38 -3.22
N TRP A 175 8.04 -3.07 -1.96
CA TRP A 175 7.26 -2.12 -1.18
C TRP A 175 8.16 -0.99 -0.74
N LEU A 176 7.67 0.24 -0.84
CA LEU A 176 8.39 1.44 -0.50
C LEU A 176 7.46 2.32 0.34
N LEU A 177 7.95 2.75 1.50
CA LEU A 177 7.29 3.68 2.39
C LEU A 177 8.16 4.93 2.45
N ALA A 178 7.71 6.00 1.78
CA ALA A 178 8.34 7.31 1.85
C ALA A 178 7.59 8.18 2.87
N TYR A 179 8.30 8.89 3.70
CA TYR A 179 7.74 9.71 4.77
C TYR A 179 8.33 11.12 4.72
N ALA A 180 7.43 12.12 4.85
CA ALA A 180 7.80 13.52 4.77
C ALA A 180 8.66 13.93 5.96
N ASN A 181 9.81 14.55 5.69
CA ASN A 181 10.71 15.07 6.71
C ASN A 181 10.06 16.23 7.45
N GLN A 182 10.23 16.28 8.78
CA GLN A 182 9.77 17.38 9.64
C GLN A 182 8.23 17.61 9.63
N ASP A 183 7.43 16.60 9.28
CA ASP A 183 5.98 16.68 9.38
C ASP A 183 5.47 15.97 10.67
N HIS A 184 4.84 16.72 11.56
CA HIS A 184 4.25 16.18 12.80
C HIS A 184 3.23 15.06 12.55
N ARG A 185 2.57 15.06 11.38
CA ARG A 185 1.67 13.97 10.98
C ARG A 185 2.45 12.67 10.80
N THR A 186 3.64 12.75 10.20
CA THR A 186 4.55 11.61 10.02
C THR A 186 4.89 10.97 11.37
N GLU A 187 5.32 11.77 12.34
CA GLU A 187 5.64 11.29 13.70
C GLU A 187 4.43 10.64 14.37
N THR A 188 3.25 11.23 14.24
CA THR A 188 2.01 10.70 14.80
C THR A 188 1.62 9.36 14.18
N ILE A 189 1.69 9.25 12.86
CA ILE A 189 1.32 8.03 12.12
C ILE A 189 2.32 6.92 12.41
N LEU A 190 3.62 7.18 12.21
CA LEU A 190 4.67 6.21 12.48
C LEU A 190 4.71 5.83 13.98
N GLY A 191 4.40 6.78 14.87
CA GLY A 191 4.32 6.58 16.31
C GLY A 191 3.30 5.52 16.75
N GLY A 192 2.27 5.30 15.97
CA GLY A 192 1.27 4.25 16.20
C GLY A 192 1.79 2.83 16.01
N TYR A 193 2.88 2.65 15.28
CA TYR A 193 3.52 1.36 15.04
C TYR A 193 4.66 1.14 16.06
N ARG A 194 4.65 0.03 16.77
CA ARG A 194 5.58 -0.23 17.90
C ARG A 194 7.04 -0.14 17.48
N SER A 195 7.85 0.56 18.30
CA SER A 195 9.29 0.68 18.13
C SER A 195 9.99 -0.69 18.14
N CYS A 196 10.93 -0.86 17.24
CA CYS A 196 11.64 -2.10 16.96
C CYS A 196 12.94 -2.31 17.75
N SER A 197 13.06 -1.87 18.99
CA SER A 197 14.17 -2.34 19.80
C SER A 197 14.05 -3.87 20.02
N GLY A 198 14.54 -4.64 19.06
CA GLY A 198 14.55 -6.11 19.08
C GLY A 198 13.46 -6.83 18.28
N SER A 199 12.50 -6.14 17.64
CA SER A 199 11.36 -6.81 17.00
C SER A 199 11.52 -7.06 15.50
N VAL A 200 12.29 -6.25 14.77
CA VAL A 200 12.53 -6.49 13.32
C VAL A 200 13.35 -7.76 13.16
N SER A 201 14.41 -7.94 13.94
CA SER A 201 15.21 -9.18 13.91
C SER A 201 14.39 -10.40 14.37
N LYS A 202 13.53 -10.26 15.40
CA LYS A 202 12.64 -11.35 15.84
C LYS A 202 11.57 -11.66 14.81
N ARG A 203 10.97 -10.64 14.16
CA ARG A 203 10.00 -10.84 13.09
C ARG A 203 10.63 -11.38 11.81
N ALA A 204 11.84 -10.94 11.44
CA ALA A 204 12.59 -11.54 10.34
C ALA A 204 12.90 -13.02 10.60
N ILE A 205 13.31 -13.37 11.84
CA ILE A 205 13.51 -14.76 12.27
C ILE A 205 12.18 -15.53 12.30
N GLU A 206 11.09 -14.90 12.74
CA GLU A 206 9.75 -15.50 12.75
C GLU A 206 9.21 -15.71 11.34
N ILE A 207 9.47 -14.78 10.41
CA ILE A 207 9.19 -14.92 8.98
C ILE A 207 9.97 -16.09 8.40
N GLN A 208 11.28 -16.17 8.69
CA GLN A 208 12.12 -17.25 8.22
C GLN A 208 11.64 -18.59 8.80
N SER A 209 11.30 -18.66 10.09
CA SER A 209 10.76 -19.87 10.71
C SER A 209 9.39 -20.27 10.15
N ARG A 210 8.57 -19.31 9.72
CA ARG A 210 7.28 -19.58 9.03
C ARG A 210 7.48 -20.11 7.60
N ARG A 211 8.48 -19.58 6.87
CA ARG A 211 8.91 -20.14 5.58
C ARG A 211 9.33 -21.60 5.73
N ASP A 212 10.14 -21.89 6.74
CA ASP A 212 10.69 -23.22 7.00
C ASP A 212 9.65 -24.22 7.55
N ALA A 213 8.67 -23.73 8.32
CA ALA A 213 7.65 -24.58 8.95
C ALA A 213 6.51 -25.01 8.02
N GLY A 214 6.42 -24.47 6.80
CA GLY A 214 5.41 -24.87 5.81
C GLY A 214 3.98 -24.82 6.34
N SER A 215 3.64 -23.78 7.11
CA SER A 215 2.33 -23.66 7.79
C SER A 215 1.16 -23.63 6.82
N LYS A 216 0.63 -24.82 6.52
CA LYS A 216 -0.51 -25.06 5.61
C LYS A 216 -1.87 -24.91 6.28
N SER A 217 -1.97 -24.46 7.56
CA SER A 217 -3.17 -24.76 8.35
C SER A 217 -4.35 -23.80 8.16
N TRP A 218 -4.16 -22.57 7.69
CA TRP A 218 -5.22 -21.58 7.54
C TRP A 218 -5.57 -21.22 6.08
N TRP A 219 -4.72 -21.61 5.12
CA TRP A 219 -5.03 -21.60 3.70
C TRP A 219 -5.61 -22.96 3.31
N ARG A 220 -6.85 -23.24 3.71
CA ARG A 220 -7.55 -24.43 3.24
C ARG A 220 -8.10 -24.17 1.85
N ALA A 221 -7.60 -24.96 0.91
CA ALA A 221 -8.06 -25.13 -0.47
C ALA A 221 -8.07 -23.83 -1.29
N GLU A 222 -7.18 -23.74 -2.27
CA GLU A 222 -7.45 -22.92 -3.44
C GLU A 222 -8.87 -23.24 -3.89
N PRO A 223 -9.77 -22.24 -4.07
CA PRO A 223 -11.00 -22.49 -4.78
C PRO A 223 -10.59 -23.08 -6.13
N ASP A 224 -11.29 -24.11 -6.60
CA ASP A 224 -11.09 -24.66 -7.94
C ASP A 224 -10.97 -23.50 -8.91
N VAL A 225 -9.73 -23.20 -9.32
CA VAL A 225 -9.48 -22.16 -10.31
C VAL A 225 -10.13 -22.68 -11.57
N ARG A 226 -11.30 -22.13 -11.91
CA ARG A 226 -11.97 -22.45 -13.16
C ARG A 226 -10.97 -22.21 -14.26
N ARG A 227 -10.53 -23.29 -14.90
CA ARG A 227 -9.75 -23.17 -16.13
C ARG A 227 -10.63 -22.39 -17.09
N VAL A 228 -10.10 -21.27 -17.59
CA VAL A 228 -10.78 -20.41 -18.56
C VAL A 228 -11.21 -21.29 -19.73
N ALA A 229 -12.50 -21.49 -19.90
CA ALA A 229 -13.04 -22.04 -21.13
C ALA A 229 -12.91 -20.98 -22.20
N ASP A 230 -12.43 -21.34 -23.38
CA ASP A 230 -12.28 -20.42 -24.51
C ASP A 230 -13.54 -19.59 -24.74
N GLY A 231 -13.41 -18.25 -24.65
CA GLY A 231 -14.42 -17.33 -25.15
C GLY A 231 -15.09 -16.37 -24.14
N LEU A 232 -14.70 -16.30 -22.88
CA LEU A 232 -15.33 -15.41 -21.90
C LEU A 232 -14.44 -14.21 -21.56
N ALA A 233 -14.72 -13.04 -22.16
CA ALA A 233 -14.02 -11.78 -21.88
C ALA A 233 -14.06 -11.37 -20.40
N SER A 234 -15.12 -11.73 -19.66
CA SER A 234 -15.24 -11.47 -18.21
C SER A 234 -14.20 -12.20 -17.38
N ASP A 235 -13.84 -13.44 -17.77
CA ASP A 235 -12.85 -14.25 -17.04
C ASP A 235 -11.43 -13.72 -17.24
N MET A 236 -11.15 -13.12 -18.41
CA MET A 236 -9.87 -12.46 -18.68
C MET A 236 -9.69 -11.20 -17.84
N ASP A 237 -10.75 -10.40 -17.67
CA ASP A 237 -10.72 -9.21 -16.81
C ASP A 237 -10.50 -9.60 -15.35
N GLU A 238 -11.12 -10.69 -14.89
CA GLU A 238 -10.95 -11.22 -13.54
C GLU A 238 -9.52 -11.72 -13.30
N LEU A 239 -8.98 -12.52 -14.23
CA LEU A 239 -7.60 -13.00 -14.15
C LEU A 239 -6.59 -11.86 -14.17
N ALA A 240 -6.79 -10.85 -15.02
CA ALA A 240 -5.92 -9.68 -15.05
C ALA A 240 -6.01 -8.88 -13.75
N ALA A 241 -7.21 -8.71 -13.20
CA ALA A 241 -7.43 -8.00 -11.94
C ALA A 241 -6.80 -8.72 -10.74
N LEU A 242 -6.89 -10.07 -10.69
CA LEU A 242 -6.24 -10.90 -9.68
C LEU A 242 -4.71 -10.88 -9.86
N GLY A 243 -4.25 -11.00 -11.11
CA GLY A 243 -2.83 -10.96 -11.46
C GLY A 243 -2.14 -9.65 -11.07
N ASN A 244 -2.81 -8.52 -11.20
CA ASN A 244 -2.29 -7.18 -10.88
C ASN A 244 -2.65 -6.72 -9.46
N GLY A 245 -3.57 -7.39 -8.77
CA GLY A 245 -4.03 -6.99 -7.44
C GLY A 245 -2.97 -7.14 -6.35
N GLN A 246 -3.00 -6.29 -5.35
CA GLN A 246 -2.21 -6.43 -4.13
C GLN A 246 -2.85 -7.47 -3.19
N VAL A 247 -2.02 -8.24 -2.48
CA VAL A 247 -2.48 -9.13 -1.41
C VAL A 247 -2.65 -8.31 -0.14
N PRO A 248 -3.87 -8.19 0.43
CA PRO A 248 -4.15 -7.28 1.54
C PRO A 248 -3.25 -7.49 2.76
N GLN A 249 -3.03 -8.74 3.15
CA GLN A 249 -2.19 -9.10 4.29
C GLN A 249 -0.74 -8.70 4.08
N VAL A 250 -0.22 -8.82 2.85
CA VAL A 250 1.14 -8.41 2.50
C VAL A 250 1.27 -6.90 2.53
N ALA A 251 0.28 -6.17 2.00
CA ALA A 251 0.26 -4.72 2.04
C ALA A 251 0.28 -4.19 3.48
N ALA A 252 -0.57 -4.74 4.36
CA ALA A 252 -0.58 -4.39 5.77
C ALA A 252 0.75 -4.72 6.46
N PHE A 253 1.27 -5.91 6.23
CA PHE A 253 2.53 -6.36 6.82
C PHE A 253 3.73 -5.51 6.36
N ALA A 254 3.81 -5.20 5.05
CA ALA A 254 4.85 -4.34 4.49
C ALA A 254 4.79 -2.93 5.10
N TYR A 255 3.59 -2.37 5.23
CA TYR A 255 3.41 -1.06 5.84
C TYR A 255 3.89 -1.04 7.29
N GLU A 256 3.50 -2.01 8.12
CA GLU A 256 3.97 -2.13 9.51
C GLU A 256 5.48 -2.27 9.61
N LEU A 257 6.07 -3.15 8.78
CA LEU A 257 7.50 -3.44 8.81
C LEU A 257 8.33 -2.20 8.46
N LEU A 258 7.97 -1.52 7.35
CA LEU A 258 8.69 -0.34 6.88
C LEU A 258 8.45 0.88 7.79
N SER A 259 7.25 1.06 8.34
CA SER A 259 6.98 2.10 9.35
C SER A 259 7.84 1.92 10.60
N ALA A 260 8.05 0.67 11.01
CA ALA A 260 8.89 0.37 12.16
C ALA A 260 10.37 0.65 11.87
N SER A 261 10.86 0.40 10.64
CA SER A 261 12.22 0.74 10.18
C SER A 261 12.42 2.26 10.15
N ALA A 262 11.50 3.00 9.54
CA ALA A 262 11.53 4.45 9.44
C ALA A 262 11.67 5.15 10.81
N ARG A 263 11.00 4.64 11.85
CA ARG A 263 11.14 5.17 13.22
C ARG A 263 12.53 4.96 13.80
N CYS A 264 13.17 3.84 13.51
CA CYS A 264 14.51 3.57 14.00
C CYS A 264 15.54 4.48 13.34
N SER A 265 15.35 4.80 12.07
CA SER A 265 16.23 5.69 11.29
C SER A 265 16.11 7.15 11.75
N ASN A 266 14.90 7.59 12.13
CA ASN A 266 14.64 8.97 12.59
C ASN A 266 14.98 9.24 14.06
N ASN A 267 15.23 8.21 14.86
CA ASN A 267 15.61 8.36 16.27
C ASN A 267 16.90 7.57 16.56
N PRO A 268 18.07 8.02 16.06
CA PRO A 268 19.33 7.37 16.36
C PRO A 268 19.51 7.38 17.89
N LYS A 269 19.79 6.21 18.47
CA LYS A 269 20.09 6.08 19.90
C LYS A 269 21.23 7.02 20.26
N PRO A 270 21.14 7.69 21.43
CA PRO A 270 22.24 8.49 21.98
C PRO A 270 23.49 7.65 22.22
#